data_273a43a5ac21d634c1145b229144692f
#
_entry.id   273a43a5ac21d634c1145b229144692f
#
_cell.length_a   1.000
_cell.length_b   1.000
_cell.length_c   1.000
_cell.angle_alpha   90.00
_cell.angle_beta   90.00
_cell.angle_gamma   90.00
#
_symmetry.space_group_name_H-M   'P 1'
#
loop_
_entity.id
_entity.type
_entity.pdbx_description
1 polymer ?
#
loop_
_entity_poly.entity_id
_entity_poly.type
_entity_poly.pdbx_seq_one_letter_code
_entity_poly.pdbx_strand_id
1 'polypeptide(L)'
;PIGQLLGNWSVDLTIWSTLLRIILSIVLSAIIGWERSSKRHAAGLRTFIIVSLASTLAMIIDLILIKDISSGFWIISASTIIGIAIISGNTILYSSKSQIKGLTTSVGLWASGILGLVIGTGYYTIVFFCFITFLCVLSLIPPLEIYLKNHSNHFEIHLELKNYSYLKDFTTVIRELGLRIDDIEVNASYINSGLSVCLLYTSDAAD
;
A
#
# COMPACT_ATOMS: atom_id res chain seq x y z
N PRO A 1 25.53 -15.52 -6.81
CA PRO A 1 24.10 -15.39 -6.63
C PRO A 1 23.52 -16.48 -5.74
N ILE A 2 22.50 -16.13 -4.94
CA ILE A 2 21.90 -16.98 -3.91
C ILE A 2 21.46 -18.35 -4.46
N GLY A 3 20.95 -18.43 -5.69
CA GLY A 3 20.56 -19.70 -6.33
C GLY A 3 21.72 -20.68 -6.51
N GLN A 4 22.94 -20.22 -6.73
CA GLN A 4 24.12 -21.08 -6.84
C GLN A 4 24.59 -21.59 -5.47
N LEU A 5 24.33 -20.82 -4.40
CA LEU A 5 24.64 -21.26 -3.02
C LEU A 5 23.65 -22.35 -2.55
N LEU A 6 22.40 -22.33 -3.03
CA LEU A 6 21.38 -23.34 -2.73
C LEU A 6 21.54 -24.62 -3.56
N GLY A 7 22.37 -24.57 -4.62
CA GLY A 7 22.59 -25.67 -5.53
C GLY A 7 21.68 -25.64 -6.77
N ASN A 8 22.09 -26.33 -7.83
CA ASN A 8 21.40 -26.34 -9.13
C ASN A 8 19.94 -26.84 -9.05
N TRP A 9 19.61 -27.66 -8.05
CA TRP A 9 18.27 -28.17 -7.83
C TRP A 9 17.23 -27.08 -7.51
N SER A 10 17.67 -25.93 -6.99
CA SER A 10 16.78 -24.83 -6.63
C SER A 10 16.33 -23.99 -7.82
N VAL A 11 17.15 -23.97 -8.88
CA VAL A 11 16.89 -23.19 -10.12
C VAL A 11 16.00 -23.99 -11.06
N ASP A 12 16.22 -25.30 -11.19
CA ASP A 12 15.43 -26.17 -12.04
C ASP A 12 14.03 -26.39 -11.46
N LEU A 13 13.03 -26.59 -12.34
CA LEU A 13 11.67 -26.92 -11.95
C LEU A 13 11.58 -28.37 -11.44
N THR A 14 11.91 -28.57 -10.18
CA THR A 14 11.77 -29.83 -9.46
C THR A 14 10.69 -29.71 -8.38
N ILE A 15 10.17 -30.82 -7.88
CA ILE A 15 9.19 -30.81 -6.77
C ILE A 15 9.74 -30.06 -5.56
N TRP A 16 11.02 -30.25 -5.23
CA TRP A 16 11.67 -29.59 -4.11
C TRP A 16 11.83 -28.08 -4.31
N SER A 17 12.19 -27.65 -5.53
CA SER A 17 12.28 -26.24 -5.86
C SER A 17 10.91 -25.56 -5.85
N THR A 18 9.87 -26.26 -6.31
CA THR A 18 8.49 -25.76 -6.25
C THR A 18 8.04 -25.57 -4.80
N LEU A 19 8.28 -26.55 -3.92
CA LEU A 19 7.98 -26.42 -2.50
C LEU A 19 8.75 -25.26 -1.85
N LEU A 20 10.03 -25.08 -2.16
CA LEU A 20 10.83 -23.97 -1.68
C LEU A 20 10.22 -22.62 -2.08
N ARG A 21 9.81 -22.46 -3.36
CA ARG A 21 9.17 -21.22 -3.85
C ARG A 21 7.85 -20.94 -3.15
N ILE A 22 7.02 -21.95 -2.92
CA ILE A 22 5.76 -21.83 -2.20
C ILE A 22 6.01 -21.38 -0.75
N ILE A 23 6.91 -22.04 -0.03
CA ILE A 23 7.26 -21.69 1.35
C ILE A 23 7.84 -20.28 1.42
N LEU A 24 8.72 -19.93 0.50
CA LEU A 24 9.32 -18.60 0.44
C LEU A 24 8.25 -17.52 0.19
N SER A 25 7.31 -17.78 -0.70
CA SER A 25 6.17 -16.88 -0.95
C SER A 25 5.33 -16.65 0.31
N ILE A 26 5.00 -17.72 1.03
CA ILE A 26 4.24 -17.62 2.28
C ILE A 26 5.01 -16.80 3.32
N VAL A 27 6.30 -17.10 3.53
CA VAL A 27 7.11 -16.45 4.57
C VAL A 27 7.31 -14.96 4.27
N LEU A 28 7.73 -14.61 3.05
CA LEU A 28 8.00 -13.21 2.70
C LEU A 28 6.72 -12.37 2.70
N SER A 29 5.65 -12.89 2.14
CA SER A 29 4.36 -12.18 2.15
C SER A 29 3.72 -12.11 3.55
N ALA A 30 3.98 -13.09 4.42
CA ALA A 30 3.56 -13.03 5.81
C ALA A 30 4.27 -11.91 6.57
N ILE A 31 5.55 -11.67 6.35
CA ILE A 31 6.28 -10.56 6.98
C ILE A 31 5.68 -9.22 6.55
N ILE A 32 5.43 -9.04 5.25
CA ILE A 32 4.78 -7.83 4.73
C ILE A 32 3.37 -7.68 5.30
N GLY A 33 2.58 -8.74 5.26
CA GLY A 33 1.20 -8.73 5.76
C GLY A 33 1.11 -8.48 7.26
N TRP A 34 2.08 -8.95 8.04
CA TRP A 34 2.16 -8.68 9.48
C TRP A 34 2.43 -7.18 9.73
N GLU A 35 3.38 -6.60 9.03
CA GLU A 35 3.66 -5.16 9.11
C GLU A 35 2.39 -4.34 8.82
N ARG A 36 1.63 -4.70 7.77
CA ARG A 36 0.36 -4.06 7.43
C ARG A 36 -0.73 -4.27 8.48
N SER A 37 -0.85 -5.49 9.00
CA SER A 37 -1.82 -5.83 10.04
C SER A 37 -1.53 -5.08 11.34
N SER A 38 -0.27 -4.96 11.74
CA SER A 38 0.16 -4.22 12.94
C SER A 38 -0.21 -2.74 12.87
N LYS A 39 -0.19 -2.13 11.69
CA LYS A 39 -0.56 -0.74 11.45
C LYS A 39 -2.05 -0.54 11.14
N ARG A 40 -2.90 -1.56 11.36
CA ARG A 40 -4.36 -1.53 11.16
C ARG A 40 -4.81 -1.10 9.77
N HIS A 41 -4.10 -1.53 8.73
CA HIS A 41 -4.53 -1.31 7.35
C HIS A 41 -5.70 -2.23 6.96
N ALA A 42 -6.45 -1.86 5.91
CA ALA A 42 -7.63 -2.58 5.46
C ALA A 42 -7.35 -4.02 5.00
N ALA A 43 -6.18 -4.28 4.39
CA ALA A 43 -5.70 -5.62 4.04
C ALA A 43 -4.53 -6.02 4.95
N GLY A 44 -4.58 -7.23 5.48
CA GLY A 44 -3.62 -7.75 6.44
C GLY A 44 -2.99 -9.07 6.00
N LEU A 45 -2.50 -9.84 6.99
CA LEU A 45 -1.69 -11.04 6.81
C LEU A 45 -2.26 -12.04 5.78
N ARG A 46 -3.53 -12.40 5.90
CA ARG A 46 -4.16 -13.43 5.04
C ARG A 46 -4.20 -13.00 3.58
N THR A 47 -4.59 -11.76 3.30
CA THR A 47 -4.74 -11.25 1.94
C THR A 47 -3.40 -11.18 1.22
N PHE A 48 -2.35 -10.70 1.88
CA PHE A 48 -1.00 -10.65 1.32
C PHE A 48 -0.44 -12.04 1.00
N ILE A 49 -0.63 -13.01 1.91
CA ILE A 49 -0.18 -14.40 1.70
C ILE A 49 -0.92 -15.02 0.49
N ILE A 50 -2.25 -14.90 0.43
CA ILE A 50 -3.04 -15.52 -0.64
C ILE A 50 -2.70 -14.91 -1.99
N VAL A 51 -2.57 -13.60 -2.09
CA VAL A 51 -2.24 -12.90 -3.35
C VAL A 51 -0.84 -13.31 -3.84
N SER A 52 0.17 -13.30 -2.96
CA SER A 52 1.53 -13.69 -3.32
C SER A 52 1.60 -15.17 -3.72
N LEU A 53 0.93 -16.05 -2.97
CA LEU A 53 0.90 -17.49 -3.25
C LEU A 53 0.23 -17.78 -4.61
N ALA A 54 -0.93 -17.18 -4.87
CA ALA A 54 -1.62 -17.33 -6.15
C ALA A 54 -0.74 -16.90 -7.34
N SER A 55 -0.04 -15.77 -7.18
CA SER A 55 0.89 -15.28 -8.19
C SER A 55 2.09 -16.23 -8.38
N THR A 56 2.65 -16.76 -7.29
CA THR A 56 3.75 -17.73 -7.36
C THR A 56 3.33 -18.99 -8.12
N LEU A 57 2.13 -19.50 -7.83
CA LEU A 57 1.58 -20.65 -8.55
C LEU A 57 1.32 -20.34 -10.02
N ALA A 58 0.79 -19.17 -10.35
CA ALA A 58 0.57 -18.73 -11.72
C ALA A 58 1.88 -18.73 -12.54
N MET A 59 2.96 -18.19 -11.97
CA MET A 59 4.27 -18.20 -12.61
C MET A 59 4.85 -19.61 -12.76
N ILE A 60 4.70 -20.46 -11.77
CA ILE A 60 5.17 -21.86 -11.85
C ILE A 60 4.43 -22.60 -12.96
N ILE A 61 3.11 -22.39 -13.09
CA ILE A 61 2.31 -23.02 -14.17
C ILE A 61 2.77 -22.52 -15.54
N ASP A 62 2.99 -21.20 -15.70
CA ASP A 62 3.51 -20.67 -16.97
C ASP A 62 4.88 -21.28 -17.33
N LEU A 63 5.79 -21.43 -16.36
CA LEU A 63 7.09 -22.07 -16.58
C LEU A 63 6.96 -23.55 -17.03
N ILE A 64 5.98 -24.29 -16.47
CA ILE A 64 5.70 -25.68 -16.88
C ILE A 64 5.16 -25.70 -18.31
N LEU A 65 4.18 -24.83 -18.62
CA LEU A 65 3.56 -24.78 -19.95
C LEU A 65 4.57 -24.39 -21.05
N ILE A 66 5.46 -23.45 -20.77
CA ILE A 66 6.51 -23.03 -21.71
C ILE A 66 7.47 -24.19 -21.96
N LYS A 67 7.84 -24.92 -20.94
CA LYS A 67 8.75 -26.07 -21.08
C LYS A 67 8.12 -27.22 -21.90
N ASP A 68 6.84 -27.52 -21.68
CA ASP A 68 6.18 -28.68 -22.26
C ASP A 68 5.57 -28.38 -23.66
N ILE A 69 5.07 -27.18 -23.89
CA ILE A 69 4.31 -26.82 -25.11
C ILE A 69 5.13 -25.93 -26.06
N SER A 70 6.33 -25.47 -25.65
CA SER A 70 7.14 -24.51 -26.40
C SER A 70 6.38 -23.22 -26.80
N SER A 71 5.30 -22.91 -26.09
CA SER A 71 4.55 -21.68 -26.29
C SER A 71 5.30 -20.55 -25.59
N GLY A 72 5.85 -19.62 -26.34
CA GLY A 72 6.61 -18.48 -25.80
C GLY A 72 5.77 -17.41 -25.09
N PHE A 73 4.57 -17.72 -24.62
CA PHE A 73 3.64 -16.75 -24.04
C PHE A 73 3.43 -16.96 -22.53
N TRP A 74 3.63 -15.89 -21.78
CA TRP A 74 3.38 -15.80 -20.33
C TRP A 74 1.91 -15.40 -20.04
N ILE A 75 0.95 -16.27 -20.37
CA ILE A 75 -0.47 -15.92 -20.38
C ILE A 75 -1.05 -15.87 -18.98
N ILE A 76 -0.71 -16.85 -18.14
CA ILE A 76 -1.32 -16.99 -16.81
C ILE A 76 -0.77 -15.92 -15.86
N SER A 77 0.54 -15.68 -15.88
CA SER A 77 1.14 -14.62 -15.07
C SER A 77 0.68 -13.23 -15.51
N ALA A 78 0.57 -12.95 -16.81
CA ALA A 78 0.03 -11.69 -17.31
C ALA A 78 -1.44 -11.49 -16.88
N SER A 79 -2.28 -12.52 -17.01
CA SER A 79 -3.68 -12.48 -16.56
C SER A 79 -3.79 -12.31 -15.04
N THR A 80 -2.87 -12.89 -14.28
CA THR A 80 -2.82 -12.77 -12.81
C THR A 80 -2.54 -11.34 -12.40
N ILE A 81 -1.64 -10.62 -13.06
CA ILE A 81 -1.36 -9.20 -12.78
C ILE A 81 -2.63 -8.36 -12.95
N ILE A 82 -3.39 -8.59 -14.04
CA ILE A 82 -4.65 -7.89 -14.29
C ILE A 82 -5.70 -8.24 -13.23
N GLY A 83 -5.84 -9.52 -12.91
CA GLY A 83 -6.78 -9.99 -11.89
C GLY A 83 -6.49 -9.39 -10.51
N ILE A 84 -5.23 -9.32 -10.10
CA ILE A 84 -4.84 -8.70 -8.84
C ILE A 84 -5.08 -7.18 -8.87
N ALA A 85 -4.86 -6.51 -10.00
CA ALA A 85 -5.15 -5.09 -10.14
C ALA A 85 -6.64 -4.80 -9.91
N ILE A 86 -7.54 -5.64 -10.42
CA ILE A 86 -8.98 -5.52 -10.20
C ILE A 86 -9.34 -5.75 -8.73
N ILE A 87 -8.81 -6.81 -8.11
CA ILE A 87 -9.07 -7.14 -6.70
C ILE A 87 -8.53 -6.05 -5.78
N SER A 88 -7.30 -5.58 -6.01
CA SER A 88 -6.68 -4.55 -5.19
C SER A 88 -7.37 -3.20 -5.36
N GLY A 89 -7.83 -2.86 -6.56
CA GLY A 89 -8.60 -1.65 -6.82
C GLY A 89 -9.87 -1.55 -5.99
N ASN A 90 -10.52 -2.67 -5.68
CA ASN A 90 -11.70 -2.71 -4.81
C ASN A 90 -11.41 -2.37 -3.34
N THR A 91 -10.17 -2.31 -2.92
CA THR A 91 -9.79 -1.87 -1.56
C THR A 91 -9.74 -0.35 -1.41
N ILE A 92 -9.85 0.38 -2.52
CA ILE A 92 -9.90 1.84 -2.53
C ILE A 92 -11.31 2.28 -2.18
N LEU A 93 -11.45 3.03 -1.09
CA LEU A 93 -12.72 3.53 -0.62
C LEU A 93 -12.76 5.06 -0.78
N TYR A 94 -13.77 5.55 -1.46
CA TYR A 94 -14.07 6.97 -1.51
C TYR A 94 -14.88 7.34 -0.26
N SER A 95 -14.31 8.18 0.58
CA SER A 95 -15.04 8.75 1.71
C SER A 95 -15.85 9.95 1.24
N SER A 96 -17.01 10.19 1.88
CA SER A 96 -17.85 11.38 1.66
C SER A 96 -17.12 12.72 1.90
N LYS A 97 -15.91 12.66 2.45
CA LYS A 97 -15.03 13.81 2.76
C LYS A 97 -13.95 14.06 1.68
N SER A 98 -14.17 13.67 0.43
CA SER A 98 -13.18 13.78 -0.66
C SER A 98 -11.84 13.09 -0.39
N GLN A 99 -11.72 12.29 0.67
CA GLN A 99 -10.51 11.56 1.00
C GLN A 99 -10.52 10.16 0.41
N ILE A 100 -9.48 9.82 -0.33
CA ILE A 100 -9.25 8.48 -0.85
C ILE A 100 -8.53 7.67 0.23
N LYS A 101 -9.21 6.63 0.75
CA LYS A 101 -8.61 5.69 1.73
C LYS A 101 -8.29 4.36 1.05
N GLY A 102 -7.23 3.70 1.50
CA GLY A 102 -6.85 2.38 1.02
C GLY A 102 -5.93 2.37 -0.21
N LEU A 103 -5.53 3.52 -0.76
CA LEU A 103 -4.67 3.58 -1.94
C LEU A 103 -3.34 2.84 -1.73
N THR A 104 -2.63 3.11 -0.63
CA THR A 104 -1.37 2.41 -0.29
C THR A 104 -1.58 0.91 -0.09
N THR A 105 -2.73 0.51 0.49
CA THR A 105 -3.08 -0.90 0.66
C THR A 105 -3.31 -1.58 -0.69
N SER A 106 -4.04 -0.93 -1.60
CA SER A 106 -4.29 -1.40 -2.97
C SER A 106 -2.99 -1.64 -3.73
N VAL A 107 -2.13 -0.62 -3.78
CA VAL A 107 -0.81 -0.71 -4.44
C VAL A 107 0.07 -1.76 -3.76
N GLY A 108 0.04 -1.86 -2.44
CA GLY A 108 0.77 -2.86 -1.68
C GLY A 108 0.36 -4.30 -2.00
N LEU A 109 -0.95 -4.57 -2.14
CA LEU A 109 -1.45 -5.87 -2.56
C LEU A 109 -0.99 -6.23 -3.98
N TRP A 110 -1.10 -5.29 -4.91
CA TRP A 110 -0.65 -5.47 -6.29
C TRP A 110 0.86 -5.76 -6.35
N ALA A 111 1.68 -4.99 -5.63
CA ALA A 111 3.11 -5.20 -5.54
C ALA A 111 3.48 -6.54 -4.89
N SER A 112 2.71 -7.00 -3.88
CA SER A 112 2.88 -8.33 -3.29
C SER A 112 2.58 -9.45 -4.30
N GLY A 113 1.63 -9.25 -5.20
CA GLY A 113 1.37 -10.16 -6.31
C GLY A 113 2.54 -10.24 -7.27
N ILE A 114 3.12 -9.09 -7.66
CA ILE A 114 4.33 -9.06 -8.49
C ILE A 114 5.50 -9.77 -7.79
N LEU A 115 5.70 -9.52 -6.49
CA LEU A 115 6.71 -10.23 -5.70
C LEU A 115 6.51 -11.75 -5.77
N GLY A 116 5.26 -12.23 -5.67
CA GLY A 116 4.91 -13.63 -5.85
C GLY A 116 5.31 -14.18 -7.22
N LEU A 117 5.07 -13.45 -8.30
CA LEU A 117 5.53 -13.83 -9.65
C LEU A 117 7.06 -13.96 -9.70
N VAL A 118 7.79 -13.00 -9.14
CA VAL A 118 9.26 -13.03 -9.09
C VAL A 118 9.76 -14.23 -8.28
N ILE A 119 9.11 -14.58 -7.16
CA ILE A 119 9.42 -15.79 -6.40
C ILE A 119 9.23 -17.04 -7.26
N GLY A 120 8.12 -17.08 -8.04
CA GLY A 120 7.81 -18.17 -8.95
C GLY A 120 8.88 -18.41 -10.02
N THR A 121 9.62 -17.39 -10.45
CA THR A 121 10.72 -17.55 -11.44
C THR A 121 11.92 -18.30 -10.90
N GLY A 122 12.13 -18.33 -9.56
CA GLY A 122 13.30 -18.94 -8.93
C GLY A 122 14.57 -18.07 -8.91
N TYR A 123 14.48 -16.80 -9.31
CA TYR A 123 15.59 -15.84 -9.20
C TYR A 123 15.71 -15.26 -7.79
N TYR A 124 16.14 -16.07 -6.82
CA TYR A 124 16.15 -15.74 -5.38
C TYR A 124 16.90 -14.46 -5.03
N THR A 125 17.95 -14.11 -5.77
CA THR A 125 18.69 -12.86 -5.57
C THR A 125 17.81 -11.64 -5.86
N ILE A 126 17.05 -11.68 -6.96
CA ILE A 126 16.11 -10.61 -7.33
C ILE A 126 14.96 -10.54 -6.32
N VAL A 127 14.42 -11.71 -5.93
CA VAL A 127 13.39 -11.81 -4.88
C VAL A 127 13.81 -11.08 -3.61
N PHE A 128 15.05 -11.33 -3.14
CA PHE A 128 15.56 -10.73 -1.92
C PHE A 128 15.67 -9.21 -2.02
N PHE A 129 16.21 -8.69 -3.12
CA PHE A 129 16.27 -7.24 -3.33
C PHE A 129 14.89 -6.60 -3.44
N CYS A 130 13.98 -7.19 -4.22
CA CYS A 130 12.59 -6.70 -4.34
C CYS A 130 11.89 -6.69 -2.98
N PHE A 131 12.03 -7.77 -2.20
CA PHE A 131 11.42 -7.89 -0.88
C PHE A 131 11.94 -6.82 0.09
N ILE A 132 13.29 -6.64 0.18
CA ILE A 132 13.87 -5.62 1.06
C ILE A 132 13.40 -4.23 0.64
N THR A 133 13.48 -3.90 -0.65
CA THR A 133 13.05 -2.58 -1.15
C THR A 133 11.59 -2.34 -0.82
N PHE A 134 10.72 -3.33 -1.06
CA PHE A 134 9.30 -3.23 -0.79
C PHE A 134 9.02 -3.04 0.72
N LEU A 135 9.67 -3.83 1.56
CA LEU A 135 9.53 -3.72 3.02
C LEU A 135 10.05 -2.36 3.53
N CYS A 136 11.19 -1.89 3.02
CA CYS A 136 11.74 -0.57 3.37
C CYS A 136 10.76 0.56 3.03
N VAL A 137 10.19 0.56 1.83
CA VAL A 137 9.22 1.57 1.43
C VAL A 137 8.00 1.55 2.35
N LEU A 138 7.44 0.38 2.61
CA LEU A 138 6.24 0.26 3.46
C LEU A 138 6.48 0.60 4.93
N SER A 139 7.69 0.35 5.45
CA SER A 139 8.01 0.51 6.87
C SER A 139 8.65 1.86 7.18
N LEU A 140 9.56 2.37 6.32
CA LEU A 140 10.35 3.57 6.61
C LEU A 140 9.72 4.86 6.06
N ILE A 141 8.99 4.80 4.95
CA ILE A 141 8.38 6.00 4.37
C ILE A 141 7.31 6.62 5.29
N PRO A 142 6.38 5.88 5.92
CA PRO A 142 5.37 6.48 6.78
C PRO A 142 5.92 7.31 7.95
N PRO A 143 6.90 6.84 8.76
CA PRO A 143 7.49 7.69 9.79
C PRO A 143 8.24 8.89 9.22
N LEU A 144 8.88 8.75 8.06
CA LEU A 144 9.53 9.87 7.38
C LEU A 144 8.51 10.92 6.92
N GLU A 145 7.37 10.49 6.37
CA GLU A 145 6.27 11.37 5.98
C GLU A 145 5.73 12.16 7.18
N ILE A 146 5.53 11.51 8.32
CA ILE A 146 5.10 12.17 9.57
C ILE A 146 6.17 13.19 10.02
N TYR A 147 7.45 12.82 9.96
CA TYR A 147 8.54 13.72 10.33
C TYR A 147 8.57 14.96 9.42
N LEU A 148 8.46 14.79 8.11
CA LEU A 148 8.40 15.88 7.14
C LEU A 148 7.15 16.75 7.33
N LYS A 149 5.99 16.15 7.60
CA LYS A 149 4.75 16.87 7.87
C LYS A 149 4.87 17.72 9.14
N ASN A 150 5.51 17.22 10.19
CA ASN A 150 5.71 17.96 11.44
C ASN A 150 6.70 19.11 11.30
N HIS A 151 7.55 19.12 10.25
CA HIS A 151 8.47 20.22 9.92
C HIS A 151 7.91 21.16 8.84
N SER A 152 6.72 20.86 8.30
CA SER A 152 6.03 21.77 7.39
C SER A 152 5.28 22.82 8.21
N ASN A 153 5.19 24.03 7.67
CA ASN A 153 4.43 25.14 8.28
C ASN A 153 2.90 24.96 8.15
N HIS A 154 2.45 23.77 7.70
CA HIS A 154 1.03 23.43 7.58
C HIS A 154 0.56 22.73 8.85
N PHE A 155 -0.49 23.23 9.46
CA PHE A 155 -1.14 22.55 10.56
C PHE A 155 -2.65 22.46 10.34
N GLU A 156 -3.24 21.41 10.83
CA GLU A 156 -4.66 21.10 10.68
C GLU A 156 -5.35 21.28 12.04
N ILE A 157 -6.38 22.13 12.08
CA ILE A 157 -7.15 22.37 13.29
C ILE A 157 -8.54 21.79 13.14
N HIS A 158 -8.95 20.96 14.09
CA HIS A 158 -10.32 20.50 14.23
C HIS A 158 -11.07 21.41 15.21
N LEU A 159 -12.09 22.11 14.71
CA LEU A 159 -12.95 22.97 15.51
C LEU A 159 -14.34 22.38 15.64
N GLU A 160 -14.86 22.34 16.85
CA GLU A 160 -16.26 22.07 17.13
C GLU A 160 -16.98 23.38 17.43
N LEU A 161 -17.83 23.81 16.51
CA LEU A 161 -18.59 25.07 16.65
C LEU A 161 -20.06 24.74 16.91
N LYS A 162 -20.66 25.44 17.88
CA LYS A 162 -22.10 25.30 18.18
C LYS A 162 -23.02 25.90 17.13
N ASN A 163 -22.51 26.85 16.32
CA ASN A 163 -23.30 27.52 15.29
C ASN A 163 -22.38 27.97 14.14
N TYR A 164 -22.91 27.97 12.93
CA TYR A 164 -22.22 28.38 11.71
C TYR A 164 -21.77 29.84 11.73
N SER A 165 -22.47 30.72 12.46
CA SER A 165 -22.08 32.13 12.60
C SER A 165 -20.69 32.32 13.19
N TYR A 166 -20.29 31.47 14.14
CA TYR A 166 -18.96 31.53 14.76
C TYR A 166 -17.81 31.18 13.81
N LEU A 167 -18.09 30.45 12.73
CA LEU A 167 -17.08 30.16 11.71
C LEU A 167 -16.62 31.43 11.00
N LYS A 168 -17.57 32.35 10.71
CA LYS A 168 -17.27 33.61 10.05
C LYS A 168 -16.39 34.50 10.94
N ASP A 169 -16.72 34.60 12.22
CA ASP A 169 -15.96 35.38 13.18
C ASP A 169 -14.54 34.79 13.36
N PHE A 170 -14.45 33.48 13.45
CA PHE A 170 -13.18 32.76 13.56
C PHE A 170 -12.29 32.97 12.32
N THR A 171 -12.84 32.87 11.11
CA THR A 171 -12.06 33.09 9.87
C THR A 171 -11.58 34.54 9.75
N THR A 172 -12.32 35.50 10.28
CA THR A 172 -11.92 36.91 10.31
C THR A 172 -10.71 37.11 11.23
N VAL A 173 -10.78 36.59 12.46
CA VAL A 173 -9.69 36.68 13.44
C VAL A 173 -8.41 36.01 12.91
N ILE A 174 -8.52 34.89 12.25
CA ILE A 174 -7.37 34.17 11.67
C ILE A 174 -6.69 34.99 10.58
N ARG A 175 -7.46 35.64 9.70
CA ARG A 175 -6.92 36.55 8.68
C ARG A 175 -6.25 37.76 9.29
N GLU A 176 -6.81 38.32 10.36
CA GLU A 176 -6.18 39.43 11.11
C GLU A 176 -4.84 39.01 11.75
N LEU A 177 -4.70 37.75 12.13
CA LEU A 177 -3.44 37.18 12.63
C LEU A 177 -2.40 36.90 11.52
N GLY A 178 -2.71 37.19 10.25
CA GLY A 178 -1.82 36.97 9.12
C GLY A 178 -1.72 35.52 8.66
N LEU A 179 -2.59 34.64 9.16
CA LEU A 179 -2.61 33.23 8.75
C LEU A 179 -3.48 33.03 7.52
N ARG A 180 -3.01 32.23 6.59
CA ARG A 180 -3.74 31.87 5.39
C ARG A 180 -4.56 30.61 5.62
N ILE A 181 -5.81 30.59 5.19
CA ILE A 181 -6.69 29.44 5.23
C ILE A 181 -6.71 28.84 3.84
N ASP A 182 -6.24 27.60 3.69
CA ASP A 182 -6.19 26.90 2.40
C ASP A 182 -7.48 26.17 2.09
N ASP A 183 -8.07 25.48 3.08
CA ASP A 183 -9.33 24.75 2.88
C ASP A 183 -10.17 24.71 4.16
N ILE A 184 -11.49 24.69 4.00
CA ILE A 184 -12.47 24.59 5.08
C ILE A 184 -13.41 23.42 4.80
N GLU A 185 -13.18 22.29 5.48
CA GLU A 185 -14.12 21.17 5.41
C GLU A 185 -15.18 21.25 6.53
N VAL A 186 -16.44 21.32 6.14
CA VAL A 186 -17.56 21.31 7.07
C VAL A 186 -18.16 19.91 7.19
N ASN A 187 -18.08 19.31 8.38
CA ASN A 187 -18.61 17.99 8.64
C ASN A 187 -19.94 18.08 9.42
N ALA A 188 -21.06 17.85 8.74
CA ALA A 188 -22.41 17.87 9.31
C ALA A 188 -22.81 16.55 10.04
N SER A 189 -21.87 15.68 10.39
CA SER A 189 -22.15 14.31 10.85
C SER A 189 -22.71 14.15 12.26
N TYR A 190 -22.91 15.24 13.01
CA TYR A 190 -23.53 15.17 14.35
C TYR A 190 -24.79 16.03 14.39
N ILE A 191 -25.90 15.37 14.20
CA ILE A 191 -27.25 15.96 14.17
C ILE A 191 -27.64 16.57 15.53
N ASN A 192 -26.90 16.37 16.60
CA ASN A 192 -27.28 16.82 17.94
C ASN A 192 -26.26 17.66 18.74
N SER A 193 -25.08 17.99 18.23
CA SER A 193 -24.10 18.71 19.08
C SER A 193 -23.03 19.51 18.35
N GLY A 194 -23.38 20.28 17.36
CA GLY A 194 -22.44 21.24 16.80
C GLY A 194 -21.88 20.89 15.42
N LEU A 195 -21.43 21.91 14.73
CA LEU A 195 -20.78 21.84 13.42
C LEU A 195 -19.31 21.51 13.63
N SER A 196 -18.85 20.38 13.13
CA SER A 196 -17.42 20.03 13.15
C SER A 196 -16.75 20.59 11.90
N VAL A 197 -15.76 21.45 12.06
CA VAL A 197 -15.05 22.11 10.97
C VAL A 197 -13.58 21.74 11.03
N CYS A 198 -13.02 21.29 9.95
CA CYS A 198 -11.60 21.06 9.80
C CYS A 198 -10.99 22.18 8.94
N LEU A 199 -9.98 22.86 9.47
CA LEU A 199 -9.30 23.98 8.81
C LEU A 199 -7.85 23.67 8.63
N LEU A 200 -7.37 23.73 7.40
CA LEU A 200 -5.94 23.64 7.06
C LEU A 200 -5.33 25.04 6.99
N TYR A 201 -4.24 25.23 7.72
CA TYR A 201 -3.49 26.47 7.73
C TYR A 201 -2.10 26.31 7.14
N THR A 202 -1.69 27.28 6.35
CA THR A 202 -0.29 27.54 6.08
C THR A 202 0.13 28.81 6.81
N SER A 203 1.13 28.73 7.66
CA SER A 203 1.83 29.93 8.10
C SER A 203 2.87 30.29 7.03
N ASP A 204 2.47 30.90 5.94
CA ASP A 204 3.41 31.72 5.21
C ASP A 204 3.62 32.98 6.06
N ALA A 205 4.71 32.97 6.82
CA ALA A 205 5.27 34.21 7.28
C ALA A 205 5.57 35.02 6.01
N ALA A 206 4.80 36.04 5.79
CA ALA A 206 5.04 36.98 4.73
C ALA A 206 6.47 37.51 4.91
N ASP A 207 7.29 37.36 3.88
CA ASP A 207 8.29 38.37 3.52
C ASP A 207 7.62 39.44 2.71
#